data_c36a03b13ddb85e0e471a77998d1e05b
#
_entry.id   c36a03b13ddb85e0e471a77998d1e05b
#
_cell.length_a   1.000
_cell.length_b   1.000
_cell.length_c   1.000
_cell.angle_alpha   90.00
_cell.angle_beta   90.00
_cell.angle_gamma   90.00
#
_symmetry.space_group_name_H-M   'P 1'
#
loop_
_entity.id
_entity.type
_entity.pdbx_description
1 polymer ?
#
loop_
_entity_poly.entity_id
_entity_poly.type
_entity_poly.pdbx_seq_one_letter_code
_entity_poly.pdbx_strand_id
1 'polypeptide(L)'
;LLLEARERTGGRILSPSVTEHEDSKIDMGPTWLWPQLQPRMTQLIQKLELPIFKQFTQGNMLYENPQGQIQCHGGPSSHGQSYRFAGGSIALINALKNQFNTSAIQLNTKVTDINTESLTISAEQNGKAKHYSADKIIIALPLRLLANNINFIPELPSELIASWNNTSTWMASHCKLVFIYDTAFWREQNFSGEVFSQRGPMTEIYDASPHNQAFYALTSFIGLNAHQRKQLGKKDLLRACEAQLVHLCGTQA
;
A
#
# COMPACT_ATOMS: atom_id res chain seq x y z
N LEU A 1 17.79 0.75 18.17
CA LEU A 1 17.12 -0.53 18.00
C LEU A 1 15.72 -0.31 17.43
N LEU A 2 15.31 -1.12 16.44
CA LEU A 2 13.98 -1.13 15.86
C LEU A 2 13.32 -2.48 16.16
N LEU A 3 12.14 -2.46 16.77
CA LEU A 3 11.34 -3.65 17.05
C LEU A 3 10.16 -3.70 16.05
N GLU A 4 10.04 -4.79 15.31
CA GLU A 4 8.97 -5.02 14.35
C GLU A 4 8.26 -6.34 14.66
N ALA A 5 6.95 -6.29 14.82
CA ALA A 5 6.14 -7.46 15.20
C ALA A 5 6.06 -8.53 14.10
N ARG A 6 6.19 -8.13 12.84
CA ARG A 6 6.13 -9.03 11.68
C ARG A 6 7.50 -9.63 11.37
N GLU A 7 7.50 -10.63 10.52
CA GLU A 7 8.71 -11.25 9.94
C GLU A 7 9.41 -10.37 8.90
N ARG A 8 8.86 -9.19 8.55
CA ARG A 8 9.35 -8.29 7.52
C ARG A 8 9.29 -6.83 7.96
N THR A 9 10.17 -6.03 7.42
CA THR A 9 10.12 -4.56 7.49
C THR A 9 9.12 -3.98 6.50
N GLY A 10 8.86 -2.66 6.59
CA GLY A 10 8.05 -1.90 5.65
C GLY A 10 6.60 -1.65 6.06
N GLY A 11 6.07 -2.39 7.05
CA GLY A 11 4.72 -2.15 7.57
C GLY A 11 3.65 -2.19 6.48
N ARG A 12 3.06 -1.03 6.15
CA ARG A 12 2.04 -0.89 5.09
C ARG A 12 2.61 -0.86 3.66
N ILE A 13 3.92 -0.72 3.50
CA ILE A 13 4.60 -0.90 2.21
C ILE A 13 4.80 -2.39 1.99
N LEU A 14 4.23 -2.88 0.91
CA LEU A 14 4.30 -4.28 0.50
C LEU A 14 4.36 -4.34 -1.01
N SER A 15 5.45 -4.91 -1.54
CA SER A 15 5.64 -5.11 -2.98
C SER A 15 6.12 -6.55 -3.20
N PRO A 16 5.19 -7.54 -3.26
CA PRO A 16 5.53 -8.92 -3.54
C PRO A 16 6.08 -9.07 -4.96
N SER A 17 6.88 -10.13 -5.18
CA SER A 17 7.27 -10.54 -6.51
C SER A 17 6.10 -11.21 -7.22
N VAL A 18 5.98 -10.96 -8.51
CA VAL A 18 5.00 -11.58 -9.40
C VAL A 18 5.59 -12.84 -10.05
N THR A 19 6.88 -12.79 -10.34
CA THR A 19 7.67 -13.88 -10.90
C THR A 19 8.89 -14.15 -10.02
N GLU A 20 9.72 -15.12 -10.36
CA GLU A 20 10.97 -15.42 -9.65
C GLU A 20 12.04 -14.31 -9.81
N HIS A 21 11.86 -13.38 -10.74
CA HIS A 21 12.79 -12.26 -10.94
C HIS A 21 12.59 -11.18 -9.86
N GLU A 22 13.67 -10.73 -9.24
CA GLU A 22 13.64 -9.71 -8.17
C GLU A 22 12.98 -8.39 -8.60
N ASP A 23 13.14 -8.01 -9.86
CA ASP A 23 12.58 -6.74 -10.41
C ASP A 23 11.09 -6.82 -10.77
N SER A 24 10.46 -7.98 -10.61
CA SER A 24 9.05 -8.19 -10.91
C SER A 24 8.13 -7.87 -9.73
N LYS A 25 8.27 -6.68 -9.14
CA LYS A 25 7.49 -6.26 -7.97
C LYS A 25 6.19 -5.56 -8.37
N ILE A 26 5.14 -5.83 -7.59
CA ILE A 26 3.86 -5.12 -7.68
C ILE A 26 3.45 -4.50 -6.35
N ASP A 27 3.05 -3.24 -6.36
CA ASP A 27 2.72 -2.51 -5.14
C ASP A 27 1.31 -2.82 -4.64
N MET A 28 1.22 -3.55 -3.53
CA MET A 28 -0.02 -3.81 -2.79
C MET A 28 -0.31 -2.75 -1.72
N GLY A 29 0.68 -1.92 -1.41
CA GLY A 29 0.60 -0.73 -0.54
C GLY A 29 0.55 0.57 -1.35
N PRO A 30 1.25 1.64 -0.89
CA PRO A 30 1.40 2.88 -1.63
C PRO A 30 2.13 2.62 -2.95
N THR A 31 1.70 3.30 -4.00
CA THR A 31 2.19 3.07 -5.36
C THR A 31 2.83 4.32 -5.94
N TRP A 32 2.19 5.48 -5.77
CA TRP A 32 2.55 6.70 -6.43
C TRP A 32 3.22 7.70 -5.51
N LEU A 33 4.06 8.54 -6.12
CA LEU A 33 4.67 9.71 -5.52
C LEU A 33 4.56 10.90 -6.49
N TRP A 34 4.45 12.09 -5.93
CA TRP A 34 4.36 13.35 -6.67
C TRP A 34 5.53 14.24 -6.27
N PRO A 35 6.68 14.18 -6.96
CA PRO A 35 7.89 14.90 -6.57
C PRO A 35 7.68 16.41 -6.34
N GLN A 36 6.82 17.03 -7.15
CA GLN A 36 6.53 18.46 -7.04
C GLN A 36 5.75 18.83 -5.77
N LEU A 37 4.92 17.90 -5.26
CA LEU A 37 4.07 18.11 -4.08
C LEU A 37 4.72 17.55 -2.80
N GLN A 38 5.75 16.73 -2.93
CA GLN A 38 6.38 15.98 -1.85
C GLN A 38 7.89 16.24 -1.77
N PRO A 39 8.33 17.49 -1.51
CA PRO A 39 9.76 17.87 -1.60
C PRO A 39 10.65 17.06 -0.65
N ARG A 40 10.17 16.73 0.56
CA ARG A 40 10.95 15.92 1.50
C ARG A 40 11.15 14.48 1.01
N MET A 41 10.11 13.90 0.40
CA MET A 41 10.22 12.57 -0.21
C MET A 41 11.17 12.60 -1.40
N THR A 42 11.10 13.64 -2.22
CA THR A 42 12.01 13.84 -3.36
C THR A 42 13.46 13.94 -2.90
N GLN A 43 13.76 14.71 -1.85
CA GLN A 43 15.10 14.79 -1.27
C GLN A 43 15.60 13.44 -0.74
N LEU A 44 14.72 12.66 -0.09
CA LEU A 44 15.05 11.33 0.40
C LEU A 44 15.36 10.36 -0.74
N ILE A 45 14.55 10.37 -1.80
CA ILE A 45 14.77 9.58 -3.01
C ILE A 45 16.11 9.89 -3.66
N GLN A 46 16.44 11.19 -3.79
CA GLN A 46 17.71 11.64 -4.32
C GLN A 46 18.89 11.20 -3.44
N LYS A 47 18.77 11.38 -2.11
CA LYS A 47 19.80 10.97 -1.15
C LYS A 47 20.08 9.48 -1.17
N LEU A 48 19.06 8.67 -1.42
CA LEU A 48 19.13 7.21 -1.47
C LEU A 48 19.38 6.69 -2.89
N GLU A 49 19.51 7.58 -3.87
CA GLU A 49 19.76 7.27 -5.29
C GLU A 49 18.74 6.28 -5.86
N LEU A 50 17.47 6.41 -5.43
CA LEU A 50 16.42 5.48 -5.82
C LEU A 50 15.90 5.81 -7.22
N PRO A 51 15.92 4.86 -8.17
CA PRO A 51 15.36 5.06 -9.48
C PRO A 51 13.83 5.12 -9.42
N ILE A 52 13.28 6.16 -10.04
CA ILE A 52 11.83 6.35 -10.22
C ILE A 52 11.51 6.49 -11.69
N PHE A 53 10.30 6.12 -12.08
CA PHE A 53 9.80 6.25 -13.44
C PHE A 53 8.40 6.87 -13.44
N LYS A 54 8.07 7.53 -14.53
CA LYS A 54 6.78 8.21 -14.69
C LYS A 54 5.65 7.19 -14.83
N GLN A 55 4.51 7.45 -14.17
CA GLN A 55 3.30 6.65 -14.36
C GLN A 55 2.89 6.63 -15.83
N PHE A 56 2.52 5.46 -16.34
CA PHE A 56 1.94 5.36 -17.68
C PHE A 56 0.55 5.99 -17.69
N THR A 57 0.31 6.91 -18.64
CA THR A 57 -0.93 7.68 -18.74
C THR A 57 -1.31 7.99 -20.20
N GLN A 58 -0.66 7.31 -21.15
CA GLN A 58 -0.94 7.52 -22.57
C GLN A 58 -2.25 6.81 -22.98
N GLY A 59 -3.03 7.46 -23.82
CA GLY A 59 -4.33 6.96 -24.26
C GLY A 59 -5.49 7.58 -23.49
N ASN A 60 -6.68 7.07 -23.76
CA ASN A 60 -7.92 7.56 -23.19
C ASN A 60 -8.21 6.89 -21.83
N MET A 61 -8.91 7.61 -20.95
CA MET A 61 -9.51 7.03 -19.76
C MET A 61 -10.95 6.56 -20.05
N LEU A 62 -11.42 5.60 -19.24
CA LEU A 62 -12.81 5.16 -19.27
C LEU A 62 -13.55 5.68 -18.03
N TYR A 63 -14.78 6.09 -18.23
CA TYR A 63 -15.69 6.46 -17.15
C TYR A 63 -17.01 5.71 -17.29
N GLU A 64 -17.41 4.98 -16.26
CA GLU A 64 -18.71 4.31 -16.20
C GLU A 64 -19.65 5.06 -15.24
N ASN A 65 -20.77 5.51 -15.77
CA ASN A 65 -21.78 6.21 -14.98
C ASN A 65 -22.69 5.23 -14.19
N PRO A 66 -23.59 5.70 -13.30
CA PRO A 66 -24.49 4.85 -12.54
C PRO A 66 -25.45 4.00 -13.39
N GLN A 67 -25.71 4.40 -14.64
CA GLN A 67 -26.56 3.69 -15.59
C GLN A 67 -25.81 2.58 -16.34
N GLY A 68 -24.48 2.45 -16.12
CA GLY A 68 -23.63 1.46 -16.79
C GLY A 68 -23.20 1.86 -18.20
N GLN A 69 -23.32 3.14 -18.53
CA GLN A 69 -22.82 3.64 -19.80
C GLN A 69 -21.34 3.97 -19.69
N ILE A 70 -20.53 3.39 -20.56
CA ILE A 70 -19.09 3.62 -20.61
C ILE A 70 -18.81 4.78 -21.57
N GLN A 71 -18.10 5.76 -21.08
CA GLN A 71 -17.63 6.92 -21.84
C GLN A 71 -16.11 6.89 -21.92
N CYS A 72 -15.60 7.21 -23.12
CA CYS A 72 -14.17 7.29 -23.38
C CYS A 72 -13.77 8.76 -23.45
N HIS A 73 -12.83 9.16 -22.60
CA HIS A 73 -12.38 10.55 -22.49
C HIS A 73 -10.89 10.67 -22.77
N GLY A 74 -10.56 11.54 -23.74
CA GLY A 74 -9.20 12.03 -23.94
C GLY A 74 -8.90 13.18 -22.98
N GLY A 75 -7.64 13.36 -22.61
CA GLY A 75 -7.23 14.48 -21.78
C GLY A 75 -6.14 14.11 -20.77
N PRO A 76 -5.77 15.04 -19.88
CA PRO A 76 -4.75 14.76 -18.88
C PRO A 76 -5.27 13.74 -17.85
N SER A 77 -4.46 12.71 -17.60
CA SER A 77 -4.72 11.74 -16.54
C SER A 77 -4.61 12.39 -15.15
N SER A 78 -5.39 11.88 -14.20
CA SER A 78 -5.29 12.25 -12.77
C SER A 78 -3.88 11.97 -12.21
N HIS A 79 -3.15 11.04 -12.79
CA HIS A 79 -1.79 10.64 -12.43
C HIS A 79 -0.69 11.17 -13.36
N GLY A 80 -0.98 12.14 -14.24
CA GLY A 80 -0.05 12.64 -15.27
C GLY A 80 1.28 13.17 -14.75
N GLN A 81 1.37 13.54 -13.47
CA GLN A 81 2.59 14.02 -12.82
C GLN A 81 3.08 13.09 -11.71
N SER A 82 2.53 11.89 -11.60
CA SER A 82 2.98 10.93 -10.61
C SER A 82 4.09 10.04 -11.15
N TYR A 83 4.87 9.53 -10.22
CA TYR A 83 5.97 8.59 -10.45
C TYR A 83 5.80 7.36 -9.58
N ARG A 84 6.54 6.31 -9.91
CA ARG A 84 6.62 5.07 -9.16
C ARG A 84 8.07 4.66 -8.97
N PHE A 85 8.35 3.86 -7.94
CA PHE A 85 9.68 3.30 -7.75
C PHE A 85 9.94 2.15 -8.72
N ALA A 86 11.10 2.15 -9.37
CA ALA A 86 11.62 0.96 -10.03
C ALA A 86 11.88 -0.12 -8.96
N GLY A 87 11.38 -1.34 -9.19
CA GLY A 87 11.42 -2.40 -8.18
C GLY A 87 10.37 -2.29 -7.07
N GLY A 88 9.35 -1.40 -7.25
CA GLY A 88 8.25 -1.18 -6.30
C GLY A 88 8.64 -0.33 -5.09
N SER A 89 7.65 0.08 -4.31
CA SER A 89 7.84 0.93 -3.11
C SER A 89 8.73 0.29 -2.05
N ILE A 90 8.88 -1.03 -2.07
CA ILE A 90 9.77 -1.77 -1.16
C ILE A 90 11.24 -1.38 -1.35
N ALA A 91 11.62 -0.85 -2.52
CA ALA A 91 12.97 -0.35 -2.78
C ALA A 91 13.38 0.74 -1.79
N LEU A 92 12.44 1.63 -1.42
CA LEU A 92 12.66 2.65 -0.39
C LEU A 92 13.00 2.01 0.97
N ILE A 93 12.26 0.99 1.37
CA ILE A 93 12.46 0.30 2.64
C ILE A 93 13.81 -0.42 2.66
N ASN A 94 14.17 -1.08 1.56
CA ASN A 94 15.45 -1.78 1.42
C ASN A 94 16.62 -0.78 1.48
N ALA A 95 16.53 0.33 0.78
CA ALA A 95 17.56 1.37 0.82
C ALA A 95 17.72 1.98 2.23
N LEU A 96 16.62 2.27 2.92
CA LEU A 96 16.65 2.72 4.31
C LEU A 96 17.26 1.65 5.23
N LYS A 97 16.84 0.39 5.08
CA LYS A 97 17.37 -0.72 5.88
C LYS A 97 18.87 -0.88 5.74
N ASN A 98 19.42 -0.66 4.55
CA ASN A 98 20.85 -0.74 4.28
C ASN A 98 21.67 0.37 4.97
N GLN A 99 21.02 1.43 5.47
CA GLN A 99 21.66 2.46 6.30
C GLN A 99 21.83 2.05 7.76
N PHE A 100 21.21 0.95 8.19
CA PHE A 100 21.26 0.46 9.56
C PHE A 100 22.16 -0.75 9.68
N ASN A 101 22.75 -0.93 10.87
CA ASN A 101 23.33 -2.21 11.22
C ASN A 101 22.19 -3.25 11.28
N THR A 102 22.35 -4.39 10.62
CA THR A 102 21.33 -5.45 10.58
C THR A 102 20.93 -5.95 11.98
N SER A 103 21.85 -5.93 12.95
CA SER A 103 21.59 -6.28 14.36
C SER A 103 20.68 -5.25 15.07
N ALA A 104 20.52 -4.05 14.51
CA ALA A 104 19.64 -3.03 15.08
C ALA A 104 18.16 -3.24 14.70
N ILE A 105 17.82 -4.21 13.87
CA ILE A 105 16.43 -4.52 13.48
C ILE A 105 16.08 -5.90 14.02
N GLN A 106 15.08 -5.96 14.90
CA GLN A 106 14.56 -7.20 15.45
C GLN A 106 13.15 -7.45 14.93
N LEU A 107 13.02 -8.43 14.05
CA LEU A 107 11.75 -8.90 13.49
C LEU A 107 11.09 -9.91 14.45
N ASN A 108 9.81 -10.24 14.19
CA ASN A 108 9.00 -11.14 15.01
C ASN A 108 9.00 -10.73 16.50
N THR A 109 9.14 -9.42 16.75
CA THR A 109 9.25 -8.85 18.09
C THR A 109 8.04 -7.94 18.34
N LYS A 110 7.01 -8.51 18.95
CA LYS A 110 5.76 -7.83 19.26
C LYS A 110 5.87 -7.14 20.61
N VAL A 111 5.88 -5.81 20.63
CA VAL A 111 5.80 -5.03 21.87
C VAL A 111 4.43 -5.23 22.50
N THR A 112 4.39 -5.51 23.79
CA THR A 112 3.18 -5.71 24.59
C THR A 112 2.95 -4.58 25.60
N ASP A 113 4.04 -4.11 26.25
CA ASP A 113 3.94 -3.09 27.28
C ASP A 113 5.04 -2.05 27.13
N ILE A 114 4.70 -0.81 27.49
CA ILE A 114 5.63 0.32 27.54
C ILE A 114 5.47 0.99 28.90
N ASN A 115 6.55 0.98 29.69
CA ASN A 115 6.61 1.80 30.89
C ASN A 115 7.19 3.16 30.54
N THR A 116 6.39 4.22 30.70
CA THR A 116 6.75 5.59 30.28
C THR A 116 7.61 6.33 31.29
N GLU A 117 7.68 5.85 32.54
CA GLU A 117 8.52 6.45 33.57
C GLU A 117 9.95 5.88 33.53
N SER A 118 10.06 4.54 33.48
CA SER A 118 11.36 3.87 33.44
C SER A 118 11.93 3.71 32.01
N LEU A 119 11.16 4.08 30.98
CA LEU A 119 11.48 3.90 29.55
C LEU A 119 11.89 2.45 29.23
N THR A 120 11.11 1.51 29.79
CA THR A 120 11.28 0.07 29.53
C THR A 120 10.16 -0.48 28.65
N ILE A 121 10.48 -1.50 27.88
CA ILE A 121 9.58 -2.13 26.93
C ILE A 121 9.56 -3.63 27.21
N SER A 122 8.37 -4.21 27.34
CA SER A 122 8.16 -5.65 27.26
C SER A 122 7.71 -6.04 25.87
N ALA A 123 8.24 -7.14 25.38
CA ALA A 123 7.90 -7.67 24.05
C ALA A 123 7.92 -9.20 24.06
N GLU A 124 7.25 -9.80 23.11
CA GLU A 124 7.33 -11.22 22.79
C GLU A 124 8.08 -11.41 21.48
N GLN A 125 9.13 -12.22 21.49
CA GLN A 125 9.88 -12.59 20.30
C GLN A 125 9.90 -14.11 20.13
N ASN A 126 9.27 -14.60 19.07
CA ASN A 126 9.17 -16.04 18.79
C ASN A 126 8.64 -16.85 20.03
N GLY A 127 7.62 -16.33 20.71
CA GLY A 127 7.01 -16.95 21.89
C GLY A 127 7.82 -16.78 23.18
N LYS A 128 8.92 -15.99 23.18
CA LYS A 128 9.74 -15.73 24.37
C LYS A 128 9.64 -14.27 24.79
N ALA A 129 9.47 -14.06 26.10
CA ALA A 129 9.49 -12.71 26.66
C ALA A 129 10.87 -12.06 26.49
N LYS A 130 10.86 -10.79 26.14
CA LYS A 130 12.03 -9.91 25.98
C LYS A 130 11.78 -8.59 26.68
N HIS A 131 12.83 -8.03 27.24
CA HIS A 131 12.78 -6.71 27.89
C HIS A 131 13.88 -5.82 27.31
N TYR A 132 13.52 -4.56 27.13
CA TYR A 132 14.43 -3.54 26.59
C TYR A 132 14.34 -2.29 27.47
N SER A 133 15.42 -1.53 27.52
CA SER A 133 15.47 -0.20 28.09
C SER A 133 16.08 0.78 27.09
N ALA A 134 15.66 2.03 27.12
CA ALA A 134 16.14 3.06 26.22
C ALA A 134 16.04 4.44 26.84
N ASP A 135 16.86 5.38 26.39
CA ASP A 135 16.76 6.79 26.81
C ASP A 135 15.57 7.49 26.12
N LYS A 136 15.09 6.96 24.99
CA LYS A 136 13.96 7.51 24.23
C LYS A 136 13.23 6.39 23.51
N ILE A 137 11.91 6.48 23.47
CA ILE A 137 11.04 5.56 22.73
C ILE A 137 10.29 6.35 21.66
N ILE A 138 10.42 5.94 20.39
CA ILE A 138 9.65 6.47 19.26
C ILE A 138 8.65 5.40 18.83
N ILE A 139 7.38 5.73 18.87
CA ILE A 139 6.30 4.82 18.50
C ILE A 139 5.81 5.19 17.09
N ALA A 140 6.05 4.31 16.12
CA ALA A 140 5.69 4.50 14.71
C ALA A 140 4.53 3.59 14.29
N LEU A 141 3.45 3.58 15.09
CA LEU A 141 2.26 2.77 14.87
C LEU A 141 1.03 3.65 14.60
N PRO A 142 0.04 3.16 13.83
CA PRO A 142 -1.28 3.80 13.78
C PRO A 142 -1.91 3.86 15.16
N LEU A 143 -2.47 5.02 15.53
CA LEU A 143 -2.95 5.30 16.89
C LEU A 143 -3.99 4.28 17.39
N ARG A 144 -4.90 3.83 16.53
CA ARG A 144 -5.89 2.79 16.90
C ARG A 144 -5.24 1.44 17.23
N LEU A 145 -4.18 1.08 16.52
CA LEU A 145 -3.44 -0.14 16.84
C LEU A 145 -2.68 0.02 18.15
N LEU A 146 -2.11 1.18 18.38
CA LEU A 146 -1.42 1.51 19.63
C LEU A 146 -2.37 1.40 20.83
N ALA A 147 -3.51 2.08 20.76
CA ALA A 147 -4.52 2.08 21.82
C ALA A 147 -5.05 0.68 22.19
N ASN A 148 -5.09 -0.24 21.22
CA ASN A 148 -5.74 -1.54 21.40
C ASN A 148 -4.77 -2.72 21.59
N ASN A 149 -3.46 -2.51 21.40
CA ASN A 149 -2.50 -3.62 21.39
C ASN A 149 -1.31 -3.43 22.34
N ILE A 150 -1.14 -2.25 22.92
CA ILE A 150 0.00 -1.95 23.82
C ILE A 150 -0.53 -1.43 25.14
N ASN A 151 -0.08 -2.02 26.23
CA ASN A 151 -0.36 -1.54 27.58
C ASN A 151 0.68 -0.48 27.96
N PHE A 152 0.21 0.60 28.56
CA PHE A 152 1.07 1.67 29.09
C PHE A 152 1.11 1.61 30.61
N ILE A 153 2.28 1.81 31.17
CA ILE A 153 2.55 1.83 32.62
C ILE A 153 3.27 3.15 32.94
N PRO A 154 2.67 4.05 33.74
CA PRO A 154 1.29 4.01 34.24
C PRO A 154 0.27 4.10 33.09
N GLU A 155 -0.99 3.77 33.37
CA GLU A 155 -2.08 3.89 32.42
C GLU A 155 -2.20 5.31 31.88
N LEU A 156 -2.40 5.40 30.57
CA LEU A 156 -2.60 6.71 29.92
C LEU A 156 -4.01 7.26 30.20
N PRO A 157 -4.19 8.59 30.19
CA PRO A 157 -5.49 9.20 30.36
C PRO A 157 -6.53 8.64 29.39
N SER A 158 -7.72 8.30 29.89
CA SER A 158 -8.81 7.72 29.09
C SER A 158 -9.21 8.61 27.91
N GLU A 159 -9.13 9.93 28.06
CA GLU A 159 -9.40 10.91 27.01
C GLU A 159 -8.39 10.80 25.85
N LEU A 160 -7.11 10.51 26.15
CA LEU A 160 -6.08 10.29 25.15
C LEU A 160 -6.36 9.01 24.35
N ILE A 161 -6.68 7.92 25.06
CA ILE A 161 -7.03 6.63 24.44
C ILE A 161 -8.29 6.79 23.56
N ALA A 162 -9.30 7.51 24.03
CA ALA A 162 -10.49 7.81 23.26
C ALA A 162 -10.16 8.64 22.00
N SER A 163 -9.29 9.65 22.10
CA SER A 163 -8.80 10.43 20.98
C SER A 163 -8.08 9.55 19.95
N TRP A 164 -7.22 8.65 20.39
CA TRP A 164 -6.51 7.72 19.49
C TRP A 164 -7.47 6.77 18.77
N ASN A 165 -8.47 6.24 19.45
CA ASN A 165 -9.50 5.38 18.87
C ASN A 165 -10.37 6.12 17.83
N ASN A 166 -10.60 7.41 18.03
CA ASN A 166 -11.35 8.25 17.11
C ASN A 166 -10.52 8.79 15.94
N THR A 167 -9.19 8.70 16.01
CA THR A 167 -8.31 9.14 14.93
C THR A 167 -8.30 8.12 13.80
N SER A 168 -8.76 8.55 12.63
CA SER A 168 -8.78 7.70 11.44
C SER A 168 -7.37 7.40 10.93
N THR A 169 -7.11 6.15 10.59
CA THR A 169 -5.90 5.78 9.85
C THR A 169 -6.17 5.90 8.35
N TRP A 170 -5.39 6.71 7.66
CA TRP A 170 -5.51 6.93 6.21
C TRP A 170 -5.51 5.61 5.44
N MET A 171 -6.49 5.43 4.59
CA MET A 171 -6.69 4.24 3.73
C MET A 171 -6.77 2.88 4.48
N ALA A 172 -7.05 2.86 5.78
CA ALA A 172 -7.11 1.61 6.55
C ALA A 172 -8.21 0.65 6.08
N SER A 173 -9.31 1.18 5.59
CA SER A 173 -10.44 0.39 5.07
C SER A 173 -10.35 0.04 3.59
N HIS A 174 -9.38 0.60 2.87
CA HIS A 174 -9.24 0.36 1.43
C HIS A 174 -8.72 -1.05 1.17
N CYS A 175 -9.16 -1.59 0.06
CA CYS A 175 -8.68 -2.87 -0.46
C CYS A 175 -8.18 -2.64 -1.89
N LYS A 176 -7.04 -3.21 -2.20
CA LYS A 176 -6.44 -3.18 -3.52
C LYS A 176 -6.52 -4.57 -4.13
N LEU A 177 -6.82 -4.63 -5.41
CA LEU A 177 -6.76 -5.83 -6.23
C LEU A 177 -5.86 -5.53 -7.43
N VAL A 178 -5.05 -6.51 -7.83
CA VAL A 178 -4.18 -6.38 -8.99
C VAL A 178 -4.44 -7.55 -9.92
N PHE A 179 -4.60 -7.24 -11.19
CA PHE A 179 -4.69 -8.18 -12.30
C PHE A 179 -3.38 -8.16 -13.07
N ILE A 180 -2.87 -9.33 -13.42
CA ILE A 180 -1.56 -9.50 -14.08
C ILE A 180 -1.80 -10.16 -15.43
N TYR A 181 -1.11 -9.65 -16.46
CA TYR A 181 -1.26 -10.05 -17.86
C TYR A 181 0.10 -10.18 -18.54
N ASP A 182 0.15 -11.01 -19.56
CA ASP A 182 1.31 -11.15 -20.43
C ASP A 182 1.42 -10.00 -21.44
N THR A 183 0.28 -9.36 -21.78
CA THR A 183 0.21 -8.22 -22.71
C THR A 183 -0.57 -7.07 -22.13
N ALA A 184 -0.26 -5.85 -22.55
CA ALA A 184 -0.99 -4.64 -22.17
C ALA A 184 -2.14 -4.36 -23.16
N PHE A 185 -3.13 -5.24 -23.23
CA PHE A 185 -4.22 -5.15 -24.21
C PHE A 185 -4.93 -3.78 -24.21
N TRP A 186 -5.03 -3.12 -23.04
CA TRP A 186 -5.62 -1.77 -22.94
C TRP A 186 -4.80 -0.72 -23.67
N ARG A 187 -3.46 -0.83 -23.67
CA ARG A 187 -2.58 0.08 -24.39
C ARG A 187 -2.71 -0.09 -25.91
N GLU A 188 -2.88 -1.32 -26.37
CA GLU A 188 -3.13 -1.65 -27.80
C GLU A 188 -4.45 -1.06 -28.28
N GLN A 189 -5.43 -0.92 -27.40
CA GLN A 189 -6.72 -0.28 -27.65
C GLN A 189 -6.70 1.25 -27.44
N ASN A 190 -5.51 1.84 -27.28
CA ASN A 190 -5.33 3.27 -27.00
C ASN A 190 -6.00 3.72 -25.67
N PHE A 191 -6.03 2.86 -24.65
CA PHE A 191 -6.44 3.21 -23.30
C PHE A 191 -5.23 3.37 -22.37
N SER A 192 -5.33 4.32 -21.44
CA SER A 192 -4.29 4.56 -20.42
C SER A 192 -4.28 3.52 -19.31
N GLY A 193 -5.28 2.66 -19.22
CA GLY A 193 -5.54 1.81 -18.06
C GLY A 193 -6.21 2.55 -16.91
N GLU A 194 -6.52 3.85 -17.06
CA GLU A 194 -7.24 4.63 -16.07
C GLU A 194 -8.75 4.49 -16.28
N VAL A 195 -9.45 4.01 -15.26
CA VAL A 195 -10.90 3.82 -15.27
C VAL A 195 -11.49 4.34 -13.97
N PHE A 196 -12.59 5.09 -14.07
CA PHE A 196 -13.45 5.41 -12.94
C PHE A 196 -14.81 4.77 -13.18
N SER A 197 -15.29 4.00 -12.21
CA SER A 197 -16.59 3.33 -12.31
C SER A 197 -17.46 3.66 -11.09
N GLN A 198 -18.70 4.00 -11.37
CA GLN A 198 -19.74 4.19 -10.36
C GLN A 198 -20.58 2.91 -10.14
N ARG A 199 -20.16 1.79 -10.72
CA ARG A 199 -20.82 0.48 -10.58
C ARG A 199 -19.80 -0.61 -10.25
N GLY A 200 -20.31 -1.69 -9.66
CA GLY A 200 -19.47 -2.83 -9.29
C GLY A 200 -18.53 -2.54 -8.10
N PRO A 201 -17.70 -3.52 -7.74
CA PRO A 201 -16.83 -3.40 -6.58
C PRO A 201 -15.60 -2.50 -6.81
N MET A 202 -15.11 -2.34 -8.04
CA MET A 202 -13.94 -1.53 -8.35
C MET A 202 -14.37 -0.10 -8.73
N THR A 203 -13.89 0.88 -7.97
CA THR A 203 -14.22 2.30 -8.20
C THR A 203 -13.19 2.99 -9.08
N GLU A 204 -11.95 2.54 -9.00
CA GLU A 204 -10.82 3.12 -9.72
C GLU A 204 -9.88 2.00 -10.17
N ILE A 205 -9.38 2.10 -11.40
CA ILE A 205 -8.41 1.18 -11.98
C ILE A 205 -7.29 2.01 -12.62
N TYR A 206 -6.05 1.53 -12.54
CA TYR A 206 -4.88 2.19 -13.11
C TYR A 206 -3.88 1.19 -13.64
N ASP A 207 -3.14 1.58 -14.67
CA ASP A 207 -1.98 0.81 -15.13
C ASP A 207 -0.95 0.71 -13.99
N ALA A 208 -0.57 -0.52 -13.67
CA ALA A 208 0.40 -0.85 -12.62
C ALA A 208 1.61 -1.61 -13.16
N SER A 209 1.79 -1.64 -14.47
CA SER A 209 2.91 -2.31 -15.12
C SER A 209 4.26 -1.79 -14.62
N PRO A 210 5.27 -2.62 -14.39
CA PRO A 210 6.60 -2.18 -13.99
C PRO A 210 7.32 -1.47 -15.14
N HIS A 211 8.38 -0.71 -14.81
CA HIS A 211 9.13 0.05 -15.81
C HIS A 211 9.85 -0.82 -16.84
N ASN A 212 10.28 -2.01 -16.42
CA ASN A 212 10.98 -3.00 -17.26
C ASN A 212 10.05 -3.86 -18.11
N GLN A 213 8.73 -3.69 -17.98
CA GLN A 213 7.70 -4.44 -18.70
C GLN A 213 7.84 -5.97 -18.60
N ALA A 214 8.37 -6.46 -17.48
CA ALA A 214 8.50 -7.90 -17.22
C ALA A 214 7.14 -8.62 -17.15
N PHE A 215 6.08 -7.86 -16.91
CA PHE A 215 4.67 -8.23 -16.99
C PHE A 215 3.84 -6.96 -17.16
N TYR A 216 2.55 -7.09 -17.39
CA TYR A 216 1.62 -5.97 -17.41
C TYR A 216 0.59 -6.13 -16.32
N ALA A 217 0.14 -5.03 -15.74
CA ALA A 217 -0.80 -5.09 -14.64
C ALA A 217 -1.77 -3.91 -14.61
N LEU A 218 -2.99 -4.20 -14.15
CA LEU A 218 -3.96 -3.21 -13.73
C LEU A 218 -4.17 -3.32 -12.21
N THR A 219 -4.06 -2.22 -11.50
CA THR A 219 -4.40 -2.14 -10.07
C THR A 219 -5.74 -1.45 -9.90
N SER A 220 -6.54 -1.93 -8.95
CA SER A 220 -7.83 -1.31 -8.65
C SER A 220 -8.02 -1.06 -7.16
N PHE A 221 -8.81 -0.04 -6.83
CA PHE A 221 -9.36 0.17 -5.50
C PHE A 221 -10.78 -0.38 -5.41
N ILE A 222 -11.01 -1.19 -4.37
CA ILE A 222 -12.32 -1.76 -4.08
C ILE A 222 -13.09 -0.78 -3.21
N GLY A 223 -14.22 -0.27 -3.72
CA GLY A 223 -15.08 0.70 -3.04
C GLY A 223 -15.90 0.12 -1.88
N LEU A 224 -16.01 -1.22 -1.80
CA LEU A 224 -16.68 -1.88 -0.69
C LEU A 224 -15.85 -1.76 0.60
N ASN A 225 -16.49 -1.44 1.72
CA ASN A 225 -15.83 -1.44 3.03
C ASN A 225 -15.51 -2.86 3.51
N ALA A 226 -14.75 -2.98 4.60
CA ALA A 226 -14.28 -4.29 5.10
C ALA A 226 -15.43 -5.23 5.49
N HIS A 227 -16.53 -4.70 6.06
CA HIS A 227 -17.70 -5.49 6.43
C HIS A 227 -18.41 -6.04 5.19
N GLN A 228 -18.67 -5.20 4.19
CA GLN A 228 -19.29 -5.61 2.92
C GLN A 228 -18.43 -6.67 2.19
N ARG A 229 -17.11 -6.49 2.14
CA ARG A 229 -16.22 -7.49 1.56
C ARG A 229 -16.25 -8.82 2.31
N LYS A 230 -16.34 -8.78 3.65
CA LYS A 230 -16.46 -10.00 4.48
C LYS A 230 -17.77 -10.72 4.23
N GLN A 231 -18.88 -9.99 4.09
CA GLN A 231 -20.21 -10.57 3.80
C GLN A 231 -20.23 -11.21 2.41
N LEU A 232 -19.68 -10.54 1.39
CA LEU A 232 -19.64 -11.05 0.03
C LEU A 232 -18.73 -12.29 -0.09
N GLY A 233 -17.64 -12.31 0.68
CA GLY A 233 -16.63 -13.35 0.59
C GLY A 233 -15.64 -13.14 -0.55
N LYS A 234 -14.44 -13.71 -0.39
CA LYS A 234 -13.33 -13.50 -1.33
C LYS A 234 -13.64 -13.98 -2.75
N LYS A 235 -14.27 -15.17 -2.87
CA LYS A 235 -14.54 -15.79 -4.17
C LYS A 235 -15.52 -14.98 -5.02
N ASP A 236 -16.61 -14.52 -4.40
CA ASP A 236 -17.64 -13.76 -5.12
C ASP A 236 -17.18 -12.34 -5.39
N LEU A 237 -16.37 -11.74 -4.51
CA LEU A 237 -15.72 -10.46 -4.77
C LEU A 237 -14.80 -10.53 -6.00
N LEU A 238 -13.95 -11.56 -6.10
CA LEU A 238 -13.06 -11.73 -7.26
C LEU A 238 -13.85 -11.90 -8.55
N ARG A 239 -14.87 -12.76 -8.55
CA ARG A 239 -15.75 -12.95 -9.73
C ARG A 239 -16.44 -11.66 -10.15
N ALA A 240 -16.92 -10.86 -9.19
CA ALA A 240 -17.55 -9.58 -9.48
C ALA A 240 -16.55 -8.57 -10.08
N CYS A 241 -15.32 -8.55 -9.60
CA CYS A 241 -14.25 -7.70 -10.16
C CYS A 241 -13.86 -8.14 -11.57
N GLU A 242 -13.70 -9.44 -11.82
CA GLU A 242 -13.42 -10.00 -13.15
C GLU A 242 -14.54 -9.65 -14.13
N ALA A 243 -15.79 -9.88 -13.75
CA ALA A 243 -16.94 -9.54 -14.60
C ALA A 243 -17.03 -8.05 -14.90
N GLN A 244 -16.73 -7.20 -13.90
CA GLN A 244 -16.67 -5.75 -14.10
C GLN A 244 -15.56 -5.36 -15.07
N LEU A 245 -14.36 -5.95 -14.94
CA LEU A 245 -13.24 -5.63 -15.80
C LEU A 245 -13.51 -6.03 -17.26
N VAL A 246 -14.10 -7.22 -17.47
CA VAL A 246 -14.55 -7.67 -18.80
C VAL A 246 -15.60 -6.72 -19.39
N HIS A 247 -16.55 -6.25 -18.56
CA HIS A 247 -17.54 -5.26 -19.01
C HIS A 247 -16.91 -3.94 -19.42
N LEU A 248 -15.91 -3.45 -18.68
CA LEU A 248 -15.24 -2.16 -18.92
C LEU A 248 -14.25 -2.21 -20.08
N CYS A 249 -13.49 -3.29 -20.21
CA CYS A 249 -12.32 -3.37 -21.07
C CYS A 249 -12.42 -4.46 -22.16
N GLY A 250 -13.52 -5.21 -22.18
CA GLY A 250 -13.73 -6.29 -23.16
C GLY A 250 -13.20 -7.66 -22.69
N THR A 251 -13.42 -8.68 -23.52
CA THR A 251 -13.16 -10.10 -23.18
C THR A 251 -11.67 -10.48 -23.06
N GLN A 252 -10.76 -9.57 -23.38
CA GLN A 252 -9.33 -9.77 -23.17
C GLN A 252 -8.88 -9.48 -21.71
N ALA A 253 -9.77 -8.89 -20.91
CA ALA A 253 -9.54 -8.46 -19.54
C ALA A 253 -9.69 -9.59 -18.50
#